data_c45d8babeb58dd19389521f28dbeb39a
#
_entry.id   c45d8babeb58dd19389521f28dbeb39a
#
_cell.length_a   1.000
_cell.length_b   1.000
_cell.length_c   1.000
_cell.angle_alpha   90.00
_cell.angle_beta   90.00
_cell.angle_gamma   90.00
#
_symmetry.space_group_name_H-M   'P 1'
#
loop_
_entity.id
_entity.type
_entity.pdbx_description
1 polymer ?
#
loop_
_entity_poly.entity_id
_entity_poly.type
_entity_poly.pdbx_seq_one_letter_code
_entity_poly.pdbx_strand_id
1 'polypeptide(L)'
;MTCRHRKNLPLIWLMTDERIGDAALLAAVARLPKGRAGIIFRHYRTEPGARRALFEAVRAIARRRRLMLMLAGTARQAAAWRADGWHGRGARQAARPMWHSAPVHDAREMVTARRGGADMVLLSPLFPTRSHPGGASLGRVRFAALARGAAIRVIALGGLTREHGRMLRGIGADGWAAIDGLSR
;
A
#
# COMPACT_ATOMS: atom_id res chain seq x y z
N MET A 1 -2.54 24.20 -1.39
CA MET A 1 -3.73 23.32 -1.47
C MET A 1 -3.41 22.03 -0.71
N THR A 2 -3.83 21.81 0.26
CA THR A 2 -4.29 21.86 1.58
C THR A 2 -4.88 20.57 2.08
N CYS A 3 -4.29 20.15 3.03
CA CYS A 3 -4.46 19.25 4.20
C CYS A 3 -5.84 18.56 4.44
N ARG A 4 -6.87 18.70 3.62
CA ARG A 4 -8.19 18.08 3.86
C ARG A 4 -8.27 16.59 3.58
N HIS A 5 -7.43 16.03 2.71
CA HIS A 5 -7.51 14.63 2.29
C HIS A 5 -6.72 13.63 3.17
N ARG A 6 -5.69 14.07 3.90
CA ARG A 6 -4.84 13.17 4.68
C ARG A 6 -5.56 12.42 5.82
N LYS A 7 -6.69 12.93 6.31
CA LYS A 7 -7.43 12.33 7.43
C LYS A 7 -8.17 11.02 7.10
N ASN A 8 -8.38 10.69 5.82
CA ASN A 8 -9.24 9.59 5.40
C ASN A 8 -8.52 8.38 4.80
N LEU A 9 -7.18 8.35 4.80
CA LEU A 9 -6.45 7.18 4.33
C LEU A 9 -6.54 6.04 5.35
N PRO A 10 -6.83 4.80 4.92
CA PRO A 10 -6.82 3.63 5.78
C PRO A 10 -5.48 3.41 6.47
N LEU A 11 -5.52 2.78 7.65
CA LEU A 11 -4.32 2.41 8.41
C LEU A 11 -3.90 0.95 8.17
N ILE A 12 -4.75 0.15 7.55
CA ILE A 12 -4.53 -1.27 7.25
C ILE A 12 -4.59 -1.45 5.74
N TRP A 13 -3.55 -2.05 5.16
CA TRP A 13 -3.44 -2.22 3.72
C TRP A 13 -3.10 -3.66 3.35
N LEU A 14 -3.92 -4.27 2.49
CA LEU A 14 -3.58 -5.52 1.83
C LEU A 14 -2.78 -5.21 0.56
N MET A 15 -1.57 -5.72 0.46
CA MET A 15 -0.84 -5.75 -0.82
C MET A 15 -1.10 -7.09 -1.51
N THR A 16 -1.65 -7.06 -2.71
CA THR A 16 -1.91 -8.29 -3.45
C THR A 16 -0.62 -8.90 -3.99
N ASP A 17 -0.60 -10.21 -4.14
CA ASP A 17 0.57 -10.95 -4.62
C ASP A 17 0.12 -12.11 -5.52
N GLU A 18 0.79 -12.29 -6.64
CA GLU A 18 0.48 -13.31 -7.65
C GLU A 18 0.68 -14.74 -7.16
N ARG A 19 1.43 -14.93 -6.06
CA ARG A 19 1.59 -16.24 -5.41
C ARG A 19 0.30 -16.71 -4.72
N ILE A 20 -0.66 -15.83 -4.55
CA ILE A 20 -1.95 -16.12 -3.92
C ILE A 20 -2.97 -16.30 -5.03
N GLY A 21 -3.59 -17.46 -5.11
CA GLY A 21 -4.63 -17.73 -6.12
C GLY A 21 -5.83 -16.79 -5.99
N ASP A 22 -6.48 -16.52 -7.12
CA ASP A 22 -7.54 -15.50 -7.23
C ASP A 22 -8.67 -15.69 -6.21
N ALA A 23 -9.14 -16.92 -6.00
CA ALA A 23 -10.19 -17.21 -5.03
C ALA A 23 -9.79 -16.86 -3.60
N ALA A 24 -8.56 -17.20 -3.21
CA ALA A 24 -8.02 -16.87 -1.88
C ALA A 24 -7.83 -15.36 -1.72
N LEU A 25 -7.38 -14.66 -2.77
CA LEU A 25 -7.28 -13.21 -2.77
C LEU A 25 -8.65 -12.55 -2.59
N LEU A 26 -9.65 -12.95 -3.36
CA LEU A 26 -11.01 -12.40 -3.26
C LEU A 26 -11.62 -12.64 -1.86
N ALA A 27 -11.40 -13.83 -1.29
CA ALA A 27 -11.80 -14.13 0.08
C ALA A 27 -11.07 -13.24 1.11
N ALA A 28 -9.76 -13.01 0.94
CA ALA A 28 -8.99 -12.10 1.79
C ALA A 28 -9.52 -10.67 1.72
N VAL A 29 -9.78 -10.15 0.53
CA VAL A 29 -10.40 -8.83 0.32
C VAL A 29 -11.76 -8.73 1.01
N ALA A 30 -12.58 -9.79 0.92
CA ALA A 30 -13.89 -9.85 1.56
C ALA A 30 -13.83 -9.84 3.10
N ARG A 31 -12.72 -10.29 3.70
CA ARG A 31 -12.51 -10.29 5.16
C ARG A 31 -11.94 -8.98 5.72
N LEU A 32 -11.43 -8.07 4.87
CA LEU A 32 -10.87 -6.80 5.35
C LEU A 32 -11.90 -5.97 6.15
N PRO A 33 -11.47 -5.19 7.14
CA PRO A 33 -12.37 -4.33 7.92
C PRO A 33 -13.11 -3.32 7.03
N LYS A 34 -14.45 -3.41 7.00
CA LYS A 34 -15.32 -2.57 6.17
C LYS A 34 -15.08 -1.08 6.46
N GLY A 35 -14.83 -0.29 5.43
CA GLY A 35 -14.61 1.16 5.51
C GLY A 35 -13.30 1.59 6.19
N ARG A 36 -12.45 0.63 6.62
CA ARG A 36 -11.24 0.93 7.41
C ARG A 36 -9.95 0.37 6.82
N ALA A 37 -10.01 -0.32 5.70
CA ALA A 37 -8.85 -0.90 5.03
C ALA A 37 -8.71 -0.43 3.58
N GLY A 38 -7.51 -0.56 3.06
CA GLY A 38 -7.19 -0.33 1.67
C GLY A 38 -6.52 -1.55 1.04
N ILE A 39 -6.48 -1.54 -0.27
CA ILE A 39 -5.88 -2.57 -1.10
C ILE A 39 -4.92 -1.90 -2.07
N ILE A 40 -3.71 -2.42 -2.20
CA ILE A 40 -2.77 -2.08 -3.28
C ILE A 40 -2.69 -3.28 -4.20
N PHE A 41 -3.31 -3.17 -5.36
CA PHE A 41 -3.37 -4.22 -6.37
C PHE A 41 -2.09 -4.20 -7.22
N ARG A 42 -1.28 -5.24 -7.14
CA ARG A 42 0.02 -5.35 -7.83
C ARG A 42 -0.07 -6.19 -9.10
N HIS A 43 0.02 -7.50 -9.04
CA HIS A 43 -0.12 -8.45 -10.17
C HIS A 43 0.61 -8.00 -11.44
N TYR A 44 1.93 -7.75 -11.32
CA TYR A 44 2.73 -7.19 -12.42
C TYR A 44 3.01 -8.17 -13.56
N ARG A 45 3.06 -9.48 -13.24
CA ARG A 45 3.41 -10.56 -14.19
C ARG A 45 2.19 -11.23 -14.81
N THR A 46 1.00 -10.94 -14.27
CA THR A 46 -0.26 -11.48 -14.78
C THR A 46 -0.55 -10.88 -16.16
N GLU A 47 -1.02 -11.73 -17.09
CA GLU A 47 -1.43 -11.31 -18.42
C GLU A 47 -2.41 -10.11 -18.35
N PRO A 48 -2.30 -9.10 -19.24
CA PRO A 48 -3.04 -7.84 -19.11
C PRO A 48 -4.56 -7.99 -19.00
N GLY A 49 -5.18 -8.90 -19.78
CA GLY A 49 -6.63 -9.15 -19.74
C GLY A 49 -7.05 -9.80 -18.43
N ALA A 50 -6.34 -10.86 -18.02
CA ALA A 50 -6.58 -11.54 -16.75
C ALA A 50 -6.34 -10.60 -15.55
N ARG A 51 -5.27 -9.80 -15.59
CA ARG A 51 -4.98 -8.76 -14.58
C ARG A 51 -6.13 -7.76 -14.47
N ARG A 52 -6.69 -7.34 -15.60
CA ARG A 52 -7.82 -6.42 -15.62
C ARG A 52 -9.08 -7.06 -15.04
N ALA A 53 -9.39 -8.29 -15.44
CA ALA A 53 -10.55 -9.04 -14.94
C ALA A 53 -10.48 -9.24 -13.42
N LEU A 54 -9.33 -9.65 -12.89
CA LEU A 54 -9.11 -9.82 -11.45
C LEU A 54 -9.23 -8.48 -10.70
N PHE A 55 -8.67 -7.39 -11.27
CA PHE A 55 -8.83 -6.06 -10.68
C PHE A 55 -10.30 -5.65 -10.57
N GLU A 56 -11.12 -5.92 -11.59
CA GLU A 56 -12.56 -5.60 -11.55
C GLU A 56 -13.29 -6.44 -10.49
N ALA A 57 -12.94 -7.72 -10.34
CA ALA A 57 -13.50 -8.56 -9.28
C ALA A 57 -13.16 -8.03 -7.89
N VAL A 58 -11.88 -7.65 -7.66
CA VAL A 58 -11.44 -7.00 -6.41
C VAL A 58 -12.19 -5.67 -6.21
N ARG A 59 -12.34 -4.86 -7.27
CA ARG A 59 -13.03 -3.57 -7.22
C ARG A 59 -14.51 -3.71 -6.85
N ALA A 60 -15.18 -4.73 -7.35
CA ALA A 60 -16.57 -5.01 -7.00
C ALA A 60 -16.74 -5.28 -5.49
N ILE A 61 -15.84 -6.07 -4.88
CA ILE A 61 -15.84 -6.32 -3.43
C ILE A 61 -15.47 -5.05 -2.67
N ALA A 62 -14.42 -4.35 -3.12
CA ALA A 62 -13.95 -3.13 -2.47
C ALA A 62 -15.07 -2.07 -2.37
N ARG A 63 -15.84 -1.87 -3.42
CA ARG A 63 -17.00 -0.95 -3.44
C ARG A 63 -18.07 -1.33 -2.41
N ARG A 64 -18.51 -2.60 -2.41
CA ARG A 64 -19.51 -3.09 -1.44
C ARG A 64 -19.05 -2.94 0.00
N ARG A 65 -17.74 -3.09 0.23
CA ARG A 65 -17.15 -3.00 1.56
C ARG A 65 -16.58 -1.62 1.92
N ARG A 66 -16.72 -0.64 1.02
CA ARG A 66 -16.17 0.72 1.18
C ARG A 66 -14.65 0.70 1.48
N LEU A 67 -13.90 -0.17 0.79
CA LEU A 67 -12.45 -0.25 0.87
C LEU A 67 -11.83 0.67 -0.17
N MET A 68 -10.71 1.27 0.16
CA MET A 68 -9.91 2.02 -0.82
C MET A 68 -9.14 1.05 -1.71
N LEU A 69 -9.15 1.26 -3.03
CA LEU A 69 -8.43 0.42 -3.99
C LEU A 69 -7.43 1.26 -4.79
N MET A 70 -6.15 1.00 -4.59
CA MET A 70 -5.07 1.60 -5.36
C MET A 70 -4.50 0.59 -6.37
N LEU A 71 -4.13 1.07 -7.55
CA LEU A 71 -3.46 0.27 -8.56
C LEU A 71 -1.94 0.51 -8.51
N ALA A 72 -1.15 -0.53 -8.43
CA ALA A 72 0.29 -0.43 -8.63
C ALA A 72 0.60 -0.32 -10.13
N GLY A 73 1.22 0.81 -10.48
CA GLY A 73 1.47 1.22 -11.86
C GLY A 73 1.51 2.73 -12.03
N THR A 74 1.15 3.22 -13.20
CA THR A 74 1.12 4.65 -13.48
C THR A 74 -0.20 5.30 -13.02
N ALA A 75 -0.17 6.61 -12.74
CA ALA A 75 -1.38 7.39 -12.43
C ALA A 75 -2.39 7.32 -13.59
N ARG A 76 -1.91 7.34 -14.85
CA ARG A 76 -2.74 7.21 -16.05
C ARG A 76 -3.49 5.87 -16.09
N GLN A 77 -2.79 4.77 -15.84
CA GLN A 77 -3.39 3.44 -15.79
C GLN A 77 -4.41 3.32 -14.66
N ALA A 78 -4.09 3.82 -13.46
CA ALA A 78 -5.01 3.83 -12.34
C ALA A 78 -6.29 4.65 -12.63
N ALA A 79 -6.15 5.79 -13.32
CA ALA A 79 -7.29 6.59 -13.76
C ALA A 79 -8.18 5.83 -14.76
N ALA A 80 -7.57 5.19 -15.77
CA ALA A 80 -8.29 4.38 -16.76
C ALA A 80 -9.00 3.17 -16.14
N TRP A 81 -8.46 2.61 -15.08
CA TRP A 81 -9.04 1.50 -14.34
C TRP A 81 -10.01 1.95 -13.23
N ARG A 82 -10.23 3.25 -13.08
CA ARG A 82 -11.11 3.84 -12.06
C ARG A 82 -10.74 3.43 -10.63
N ALA A 83 -9.43 3.29 -10.37
CA ALA A 83 -8.91 3.10 -9.02
C ALA A 83 -9.04 4.41 -8.21
N ASP A 84 -9.06 4.31 -6.88
CA ASP A 84 -9.09 5.48 -6.00
C ASP A 84 -7.73 6.19 -5.95
N GLY A 85 -6.67 5.47 -6.27
CA GLY A 85 -5.29 5.97 -6.25
C GLY A 85 -4.34 5.06 -7.02
N TRP A 86 -3.08 5.45 -7.00
CA TRP A 86 -2.00 4.68 -7.61
C TRP A 86 -0.83 4.47 -6.65
N HIS A 87 -0.11 3.38 -6.84
CA HIS A 87 1.09 3.04 -6.08
C HIS A 87 2.27 2.94 -7.02
N GLY A 88 3.29 3.76 -6.81
CA GLY A 88 4.49 3.74 -7.65
C GLY A 88 5.44 4.88 -7.36
N ARG A 89 6.60 4.83 -8.03
CA ARG A 89 7.58 5.92 -8.01
C ARG A 89 7.22 6.98 -9.07
N GLY A 90 7.63 8.21 -8.85
CA GLY A 90 7.45 9.31 -9.77
C GLY A 90 6.54 10.42 -9.25
N ALA A 91 6.43 11.48 -10.05
CA ALA A 91 5.59 12.62 -9.71
C ALA A 91 4.11 12.36 -10.04
N ARG A 92 3.23 13.06 -9.35
CA ARG A 92 1.79 13.04 -9.59
C ARG A 92 1.48 13.65 -10.96
N GLN A 93 1.30 12.80 -11.96
CA GLN A 93 0.82 13.19 -13.31
C GLN A 93 -0.52 12.49 -13.57
N ALA A 94 -1.56 12.98 -12.94
CA ALA A 94 -2.91 12.46 -13.13
C ALA A 94 -3.84 13.56 -13.64
N ALA A 95 -4.68 13.23 -14.62
CA ALA A 95 -5.70 14.14 -15.17
C ALA A 95 -6.80 14.52 -14.18
N ARG A 96 -6.90 13.79 -13.05
CA ARG A 96 -7.84 14.06 -11.95
C ARG A 96 -7.14 13.89 -10.59
N PRO A 97 -7.63 14.52 -9.52
CA PRO A 97 -7.13 14.27 -8.17
C PRO A 97 -7.25 12.79 -7.81
N MET A 98 -6.13 12.17 -7.46
CA MET A 98 -6.05 10.75 -7.06
C MET A 98 -5.07 10.62 -5.90
N TRP A 99 -5.30 9.63 -5.04
CA TRP A 99 -4.36 9.27 -4.00
C TRP A 99 -3.07 8.70 -4.60
N HIS A 100 -1.95 9.10 -4.04
CA HIS A 100 -0.64 8.59 -4.43
C HIS A 100 0.06 7.95 -3.23
N SER A 101 0.45 6.69 -3.37
CA SER A 101 1.35 6.02 -2.44
C SER A 101 2.67 5.66 -3.12
N ALA A 102 3.79 5.79 -2.41
CA ALA A 102 5.11 5.46 -2.94
C ALA A 102 5.80 4.37 -2.09
N PRO A 103 6.52 3.41 -2.72
CA PRO A 103 7.43 2.53 -2.00
C PRO A 103 8.67 3.30 -1.55
N VAL A 104 9.13 3.06 -0.32
CA VAL A 104 10.31 3.72 0.27
C VAL A 104 11.12 2.72 1.07
N HIS A 105 12.45 2.75 0.88
CA HIS A 105 13.40 1.86 1.57
C HIS A 105 14.49 2.63 2.30
N ASP A 106 14.68 3.91 2.00
CA ASP A 106 15.71 4.76 2.58
C ASP A 106 15.30 6.26 2.63
N ALA A 107 16.19 7.08 3.16
CA ALA A 107 15.98 8.53 3.32
C ALA A 107 15.88 9.26 1.97
N ARG A 108 16.64 8.84 0.96
CA ARG A 108 16.64 9.44 -0.38
C ARG A 108 15.31 9.20 -1.08
N GLU A 109 14.80 7.97 -1.02
CA GLU A 109 13.50 7.62 -1.55
C GLU A 109 12.36 8.33 -0.80
N MET A 110 12.50 8.53 0.52
CA MET A 110 11.56 9.31 1.31
C MET A 110 11.46 10.77 0.82
N VAL A 111 12.58 11.41 0.60
CA VAL A 111 12.62 12.79 0.06
C VAL A 111 12.02 12.83 -1.35
N THR A 112 12.35 11.85 -2.19
CA THR A 112 11.83 11.75 -3.55
C THR A 112 10.31 11.56 -3.56
N ALA A 113 9.77 10.68 -2.73
CA ALA A 113 8.34 10.45 -2.60
C ALA A 113 7.59 11.73 -2.16
N ARG A 114 8.16 12.43 -1.19
CA ARG A 114 7.62 13.70 -0.68
C ARG A 114 7.59 14.79 -1.78
N ARG A 115 8.70 14.97 -2.49
CA ARG A 115 8.80 15.92 -3.61
C ARG A 115 7.87 15.56 -4.76
N GLY A 116 7.67 14.26 -5.00
CA GLY A 116 6.71 13.74 -5.98
C GLY A 116 5.24 13.89 -5.59
N GLY A 117 4.94 14.46 -4.42
CA GLY A 117 3.57 14.72 -3.96
C GLY A 117 2.83 13.47 -3.50
N ALA A 118 3.54 12.45 -3.00
CA ALA A 118 2.90 11.29 -2.42
C ALA A 118 2.07 11.69 -1.18
N ASP A 119 0.90 11.07 -1.02
CA ASP A 119 0.02 11.27 0.14
C ASP A 119 0.39 10.34 1.29
N MET A 120 1.00 9.19 0.98
CA MET A 120 1.57 8.24 1.93
C MET A 120 2.75 7.46 1.33
N VAL A 121 3.56 6.88 2.18
CA VAL A 121 4.65 5.97 1.80
C VAL A 121 4.48 4.60 2.45
N LEU A 122 4.89 3.56 1.73
CA LEU A 122 5.09 2.23 2.29
C LEU A 122 6.58 2.08 2.60
N LEU A 123 6.94 2.23 3.86
CA LEU A 123 8.33 2.10 4.32
C LEU A 123 8.64 0.63 4.62
N SER A 124 9.60 0.06 3.89
CA SER A 124 9.87 -1.38 3.90
C SER A 124 11.34 -1.73 3.62
N PRO A 125 11.76 -2.97 3.92
CA PRO A 125 11.05 -3.92 4.78
C PRO A 125 11.36 -3.65 6.26
N LEU A 126 10.34 -3.64 7.14
CA LEU A 126 10.58 -3.44 8.58
C LEU A 126 11.26 -4.67 9.18
N PHE A 127 10.76 -5.88 8.89
CA PHE A 127 11.33 -7.16 9.30
C PHE A 127 11.64 -8.04 8.08
N PRO A 128 12.43 -9.10 8.23
CA PRO A 128 12.65 -10.09 7.17
C PRO A 128 11.32 -10.60 6.62
N THR A 129 11.24 -10.78 5.32
CA THR A 129 9.99 -11.14 4.63
C THR A 129 10.21 -12.19 3.56
N ARG A 130 9.23 -13.09 3.38
CA ARG A 130 9.25 -14.12 2.35
C ARG A 130 9.18 -13.56 0.92
N SER A 131 8.72 -12.33 0.77
CA SER A 131 8.67 -11.67 -0.55
C SER A 131 10.06 -11.29 -1.08
N HIS A 132 11.06 -11.15 -0.19
CA HIS A 132 12.46 -10.84 -0.52
C HIS A 132 13.37 -11.62 0.43
N PRO A 133 13.52 -12.94 0.20
CA PRO A 133 14.38 -13.78 1.05
C PRO A 133 15.82 -13.27 1.03
N GLY A 134 16.46 -13.18 2.20
CA GLY A 134 17.84 -12.71 2.34
C GLY A 134 18.04 -11.19 2.22
N GLY A 135 17.02 -10.43 1.87
CA GLY A 135 17.10 -8.96 1.82
C GLY A 135 17.27 -8.34 3.21
N ALA A 136 18.12 -7.31 3.30
CA ALA A 136 18.32 -6.57 4.55
C ALA A 136 17.01 -5.87 4.98
N SER A 137 16.62 -6.01 6.25
CA SER A 137 15.51 -5.28 6.84
C SER A 137 16.00 -4.02 7.55
N LEU A 138 15.13 -3.03 7.66
CA LEU A 138 15.42 -1.77 8.36
C LEU A 138 15.59 -1.97 9.88
N GLY A 139 14.85 -2.91 10.44
CA GLY A 139 14.71 -3.02 11.87
C GLY A 139 14.01 -1.81 12.50
N ARG A 140 13.69 -1.92 13.78
CA ARG A 140 12.87 -0.91 14.48
C ARG A 140 13.53 0.47 14.58
N VAL A 141 14.85 0.51 14.84
CA VAL A 141 15.59 1.75 15.07
C VAL A 141 15.69 2.59 13.80
N ARG A 142 16.16 1.98 12.70
CA ARG A 142 16.29 2.68 11.41
C ARG A 142 14.93 3.07 10.83
N PHE A 143 13.94 2.19 10.98
CA PHE A 143 12.56 2.51 10.60
C PHE A 143 12.07 3.75 11.35
N ALA A 144 12.22 3.80 12.69
CA ALA A 144 11.77 4.92 13.51
C ALA A 144 12.48 6.23 13.15
N ALA A 145 13.76 6.18 12.83
CA ALA A 145 14.52 7.36 12.38
C ALA A 145 13.96 7.93 11.08
N LEU A 146 13.65 7.06 10.10
CA LEU A 146 13.07 7.47 8.82
C LEU A 146 11.62 7.96 8.98
N ALA A 147 10.82 7.29 9.79
CA ALA A 147 9.40 7.62 9.98
C ALA A 147 9.21 8.98 10.68
N ARG A 148 10.01 9.30 11.72
CA ARG A 148 9.91 10.58 12.44
C ARG A 148 10.18 11.80 11.57
N GLY A 149 11.08 11.69 10.60
CA GLY A 149 11.40 12.78 9.67
C GLY A 149 10.50 12.86 8.43
N ALA A 150 9.53 11.97 8.31
CA ALA A 150 8.83 11.78 7.04
C ALA A 150 7.93 12.94 6.61
N ALA A 151 7.31 13.70 7.52
CA ALA A 151 6.31 14.75 7.25
C ALA A 151 5.22 14.33 6.25
N ILE A 152 4.98 13.01 6.13
CA ILE A 152 4.04 12.32 5.26
C ILE A 152 3.55 11.07 5.99
N ARG A 153 2.38 10.54 5.66
CA ARG A 153 1.86 9.32 6.28
C ARG A 153 2.76 8.11 5.99
N VAL A 154 3.16 7.40 7.04
CA VAL A 154 4.04 6.24 6.95
C VAL A 154 3.27 4.96 7.26
N ILE A 155 3.20 4.07 6.28
CA ILE A 155 2.65 2.73 6.41
C ILE A 155 3.81 1.74 6.46
N ALA A 156 3.93 1.00 7.55
CA ALA A 156 4.97 -0.02 7.69
C ALA A 156 4.65 -1.25 6.84
N LEU A 157 5.65 -1.81 6.18
CA LEU A 157 5.52 -3.03 5.39
C LEU A 157 6.73 -3.95 5.61
N GLY A 158 6.51 -5.26 5.52
CA GLY A 158 7.54 -6.32 5.62
C GLY A 158 7.50 -7.08 6.93
N GLY A 159 7.18 -8.37 6.84
CA GLY A 159 7.14 -9.30 7.96
C GLY A 159 6.12 -8.99 9.05
N LEU A 160 5.03 -8.28 8.70
CA LEU A 160 4.04 -7.79 9.66
C LEU A 160 2.81 -8.68 9.75
N THR A 161 2.30 -8.80 10.98
CA THR A 161 1.02 -9.41 11.35
C THR A 161 0.20 -8.43 12.19
N ARG A 162 -1.04 -8.79 12.50
CA ARG A 162 -1.92 -7.96 13.36
C ARG A 162 -1.37 -7.70 14.76
N GLU A 163 -0.56 -8.60 15.28
CA GLU A 163 0.04 -8.52 16.62
C GLU A 163 1.02 -7.36 16.78
N HIS A 164 1.63 -6.91 15.69
CA HIS A 164 2.59 -5.80 15.69
C HIS A 164 1.96 -4.41 15.92
N GLY A 165 0.64 -4.29 15.91
CA GLY A 165 -0.07 -2.99 15.88
C GLY A 165 0.32 -1.98 16.97
N ARG A 166 0.54 -2.44 18.23
CA ARG A 166 0.97 -1.55 19.33
C ARG A 166 2.40 -1.02 19.13
N MET A 167 3.30 -1.91 18.75
CA MET A 167 4.71 -1.59 18.52
C MET A 167 4.87 -0.56 17.39
N LEU A 168 4.07 -0.67 16.33
CA LEU A 168 4.16 0.19 15.15
C LEU A 168 3.97 1.68 15.48
N ARG A 169 3.00 2.01 16.36
CA ARG A 169 2.81 3.39 16.81
C ARG A 169 4.03 3.94 17.55
N GLY A 170 4.67 3.12 18.38
CA GLY A 170 5.88 3.51 19.12
C GLY A 170 7.09 3.82 18.24
N ILE A 171 7.12 3.33 17.01
CA ILE A 171 8.19 3.59 16.04
C ILE A 171 7.79 4.58 14.93
N GLY A 172 6.66 5.27 15.07
CA GLY A 172 6.24 6.34 14.17
C GLY A 172 5.51 5.87 12.90
N ALA A 173 5.04 4.63 12.84
CA ALA A 173 4.16 4.19 11.76
C ALA A 173 2.71 4.61 12.05
N ASP A 174 2.06 5.23 11.07
CA ASP A 174 0.63 5.56 11.13
C ASP A 174 -0.25 4.31 10.96
N GLY A 175 0.24 3.34 10.21
CA GLY A 175 -0.47 2.10 9.90
C GLY A 175 0.47 1.03 9.35
N TRP A 176 -0.10 -0.04 8.82
CA TRP A 176 0.67 -1.15 8.30
C TRP A 176 0.05 -1.79 7.06
N ALA A 177 0.90 -2.42 6.28
CA ALA A 177 0.54 -3.22 5.13
C ALA A 177 1.11 -4.64 5.25
N ALA A 178 0.38 -5.60 4.73
CA ALA A 178 0.86 -6.98 4.64
C ALA A 178 0.41 -7.66 3.34
N ILE A 179 1.16 -8.67 2.95
CA ILE A 179 0.80 -9.65 1.92
C ILE A 179 0.19 -10.86 2.65
N ASP A 180 1.04 -11.70 3.21
CA ASP A 180 0.62 -12.96 3.85
C ASP A 180 -0.18 -12.76 5.14
N GLY A 181 0.13 -11.73 5.93
CA GLY A 181 -0.51 -11.47 7.23
C GLY A 181 -1.98 -11.02 7.15
N LEU A 182 -2.48 -10.71 5.97
CA LEU A 182 -3.88 -10.34 5.70
C LEU A 182 -4.55 -11.26 4.68
N SER A 183 -3.81 -12.19 4.07
CA SER A 183 -4.32 -13.11 3.05
C SER A 183 -4.78 -14.46 3.63
N ARG A 184 -4.50 -14.72 4.90
CA ARG A 184 -4.89 -15.94 5.63
C ARG A 184 -6.15 -15.75 6.44
#